data_c966feb0e5c0afde3bc56f6ed82204f9
#
_entry.id   c966feb0e5c0afde3bc56f6ed82204f9
#
_cell.length_a   1.000
_cell.length_b   1.000
_cell.length_c   1.000
_cell.angle_alpha   90.00
_cell.angle_beta   90.00
_cell.angle_gamma   90.00
#
_symmetry.space_group_name_H-M   'P 1'
#
loop_
_entity.id
_entity.type
_entity.pdbx_description
1 polymer ?
#
loop_
_entity_poly.entity_id
_entity_poly.type
_entity_poly.pdbx_seq_one_letter_code
_entity_poly.pdbx_strand_id
1 'polypeptide(L)'
;MPPFARPSRVLRAVVLGDLALDVVLAPARLLERGTDVPGVVRLHQGGSAASTARWLARLGVRTTLVCAVGRDGPGRALVAALRNDGVRVRAARPAGSRTGRIGLLVDAAGERSFVADRGAADLLSSDDLRPGWFRGAGVLHLPAYSLLGSPLGGATARGIALAREAGARISVDLASAEPLLAIGRRSAHRLISDASPDLLFTNTDEAAAFLGTVDPAGLATFAPVVIVKGGAAGATLLVRGDGGPALRLEVATRPIAAADTTGAGDAFDAGFLAEWLVRDRATTLAVLHRAAAAGHRVAARQLGRPRRELRLP
;
A
#
# COMPACT_ATOMS: atom_id res chain seq x y z
N MET A 1 -4.03 10.87 25.20
CA MET A 1 -2.78 10.11 25.14
C MET A 1 -1.70 10.98 24.52
N PRO A 2 -0.51 11.08 25.08
CA PRO A 2 0.55 11.94 24.56
C PRO A 2 0.91 11.52 23.13
N PRO A 3 1.23 12.49 22.25
CA PRO A 3 1.74 12.20 20.93
C PRO A 3 3.05 11.41 21.08
N PHE A 4 3.33 10.53 20.10
CA PHE A 4 4.60 9.81 20.00
C PHE A 4 5.77 10.70 20.42
N ALA A 5 6.60 10.24 21.36
CA ALA A 5 7.80 10.96 21.75
C ALA A 5 8.55 11.32 20.46
N ARG A 6 8.82 12.60 20.22
CA ARG A 6 9.49 13.04 19.00
C ARG A 6 10.87 12.38 18.97
N PRO A 7 11.14 11.52 17.99
CA PRO A 7 12.45 10.91 17.88
C PRO A 7 13.48 12.02 17.62
N SER A 8 14.66 11.92 18.23
CA SER A 8 15.79 12.81 17.97
C SER A 8 16.25 12.79 16.51
N ARG A 9 15.85 11.78 15.75
CA ARG A 9 16.13 11.57 14.33
C ARG A 9 14.87 11.78 13.50
N VAL A 10 14.98 12.51 12.40
CA VAL A 10 13.90 12.70 11.43
C VAL A 10 13.63 11.39 10.70
N LEU A 11 12.49 10.75 10.95
CA LEU A 11 12.06 9.56 10.25
C LEU A 11 11.70 9.89 8.81
N ARG A 12 12.19 9.09 7.86
CA ARG A 12 11.92 9.27 6.44
C ARG A 12 11.49 7.96 5.79
N ALA A 13 10.48 8.05 4.94
CA ALA A 13 10.03 6.94 4.10
C ALA A 13 9.89 7.40 2.65
N VAL A 14 10.16 6.50 1.72
CA VAL A 14 9.78 6.62 0.32
C VAL A 14 8.71 5.57 0.06
N VAL A 15 7.66 5.96 -0.64
CA VAL A 15 6.65 5.05 -1.17
C VAL A 15 6.68 5.18 -2.68
N LEU A 16 6.73 4.07 -3.41
CA LEU A 16 6.73 4.05 -4.85
C LEU A 16 5.54 3.23 -5.35
N GLY A 17 4.74 3.82 -6.22
CA GLY A 17 3.59 3.14 -6.81
C GLY A 17 2.51 4.10 -7.29
N ASP A 18 1.28 3.66 -7.20
CA ASP A 18 0.14 4.28 -7.82
C ASP A 18 -0.45 5.47 -7.05
N LEU A 19 -0.96 6.40 -7.82
CA LEU A 19 -1.87 7.46 -7.42
C LEU A 19 -2.98 7.53 -8.48
N ALA A 20 -4.20 7.19 -8.11
CA ALA A 20 -5.33 7.06 -9.01
C ALA A 20 -6.57 7.78 -8.49
N LEU A 21 -7.54 7.99 -9.37
CA LEU A 21 -8.86 8.47 -9.03
C LEU A 21 -9.79 7.27 -8.83
N ASP A 22 -10.31 7.07 -7.62
CA ASP A 22 -11.39 6.13 -7.39
C ASP A 22 -12.72 6.79 -7.73
N VAL A 23 -13.48 6.15 -8.62
CA VAL A 23 -14.83 6.51 -8.99
C VAL A 23 -15.77 5.48 -8.36
N VAL A 24 -16.34 5.82 -7.21
CA VAL A 24 -17.24 4.95 -6.46
C VAL A 24 -18.66 5.09 -6.98
N LEU A 25 -19.23 4.00 -7.43
CA LEU A 25 -20.59 3.88 -7.93
C LEU A 25 -21.39 3.06 -6.91
N ALA A 26 -22.37 3.68 -6.25
CA ALA A 26 -23.25 3.03 -5.29
C ALA A 26 -24.70 3.13 -5.81
N PRO A 27 -25.18 2.18 -6.65
CA PRO A 27 -26.56 2.17 -7.13
C PRO A 27 -27.51 1.89 -5.99
N ALA A 28 -28.69 2.53 -6.02
CA ALA A 28 -29.75 2.34 -5.00
C ALA A 28 -30.45 0.97 -5.11
N ARG A 29 -30.29 0.28 -6.22
CA ARG A 29 -30.81 -1.07 -6.50
C ARG A 29 -29.90 -1.78 -7.51
N LEU A 30 -30.15 -3.04 -7.80
CA LEU A 30 -29.39 -3.79 -8.81
C LEU A 30 -29.40 -3.05 -10.16
N LEU A 31 -28.25 -3.09 -10.84
CA LEU A 31 -28.11 -2.52 -12.17
C LEU A 31 -28.98 -3.31 -13.15
N GLU A 32 -29.70 -2.59 -13.99
CA GLU A 32 -30.57 -3.13 -15.04
C GLU A 32 -30.01 -2.77 -16.41
N ARG A 33 -30.16 -3.68 -17.36
CA ARG A 33 -29.71 -3.47 -18.74
C ARG A 33 -30.61 -2.45 -19.44
N GLY A 34 -29.95 -1.47 -20.10
CA GLY A 34 -30.67 -0.55 -21.01
C GLY A 34 -31.52 0.54 -20.33
N THR A 35 -31.31 0.75 -19.00
CA THR A 35 -31.99 1.82 -18.28
C THR A 35 -31.10 2.45 -17.22
N ASP A 36 -31.51 3.62 -16.73
CA ASP A 36 -30.86 4.33 -15.66
C ASP A 36 -31.28 3.77 -14.29
N VAL A 37 -30.30 3.56 -13.43
CA VAL A 37 -30.51 3.23 -12.03
C VAL A 37 -30.06 4.40 -11.17
N PRO A 38 -30.95 4.98 -10.33
CA PRO A 38 -30.54 6.01 -9.37
C PRO A 38 -29.43 5.50 -8.45
N GLY A 39 -28.53 6.40 -8.03
CA GLY A 39 -27.42 6.02 -7.16
C GLY A 39 -26.57 7.22 -6.76
N VAL A 40 -25.48 6.95 -6.09
CA VAL A 40 -24.50 7.94 -5.68
C VAL A 40 -23.17 7.68 -6.38
N VAL A 41 -22.58 8.72 -6.96
CA VAL A 41 -21.25 8.68 -7.55
C VAL A 41 -20.34 9.59 -6.73
N ARG A 42 -19.25 9.03 -6.19
CA ARG A 42 -18.27 9.79 -5.41
C ARG A 42 -16.88 9.61 -5.98
N LEU A 43 -16.09 10.67 -5.87
CA LEU A 43 -14.70 10.68 -6.29
C LEU A 43 -13.80 10.69 -5.06
N HIS A 44 -12.87 9.74 -4.99
CA HIS A 44 -11.90 9.68 -3.90
C HIS A 44 -10.47 9.55 -4.43
N GLN A 45 -9.50 9.90 -3.59
CA GLN A 45 -8.14 9.50 -3.89
C GLN A 45 -8.00 8.01 -3.71
N GLY A 46 -7.53 7.34 -4.73
CA GLY A 46 -7.14 5.95 -4.79
C GLY A 46 -5.64 5.75 -4.91
N GLY A 47 -5.26 4.48 -4.98
CA GLY A 47 -3.89 3.99 -5.01
C GLY A 47 -3.40 3.57 -3.63
N SER A 48 -2.95 2.32 -3.51
CA SER A 48 -2.41 1.76 -2.26
C SER A 48 -1.15 2.52 -1.83
N ALA A 49 -0.22 2.76 -2.76
CA ALA A 49 0.98 3.55 -2.48
C ALA A 49 0.65 4.95 -1.96
N ALA A 50 -0.32 5.63 -2.58
CA ALA A 50 -0.73 6.97 -2.16
C ALA A 50 -1.41 6.96 -0.78
N SER A 51 -2.22 5.93 -0.48
CA SER A 51 -2.90 5.77 0.81
C SER A 51 -1.90 5.52 1.93
N THR A 52 -0.94 4.62 1.73
CA THR A 52 0.16 4.37 2.69
C THR A 52 1.01 5.63 2.91
N ALA A 53 1.38 6.35 1.82
CA ALA A 53 2.14 7.59 1.93
C ALA A 53 1.41 8.68 2.72
N ARG A 54 0.11 8.83 2.51
CA ARG A 54 -0.76 9.76 3.27
C ARG A 54 -0.75 9.44 4.76
N TRP A 55 -0.96 8.18 5.13
CA TRP A 55 -0.98 7.77 6.53
C TRP A 55 0.38 7.94 7.20
N LEU A 56 1.48 7.57 6.53
CA LEU A 56 2.84 7.82 7.05
C LEU A 56 3.08 9.30 7.34
N ALA A 57 2.69 10.18 6.41
CA ALA A 57 2.82 11.64 6.61
C ALA A 57 2.00 12.14 7.82
N ARG A 58 0.75 11.68 7.97
CA ARG A 58 -0.13 12.00 9.10
C ARG A 58 0.40 11.48 10.44
N LEU A 59 1.23 10.43 10.42
CA LEU A 59 1.92 9.89 11.59
C LEU A 59 3.24 10.60 11.89
N GLY A 60 3.59 11.64 11.14
CA GLY A 60 4.79 12.45 11.36
C GLY A 60 6.05 11.92 10.68
N VAL A 61 5.93 10.91 9.83
CA VAL A 61 7.05 10.41 9.00
C VAL A 61 7.21 11.33 7.79
N ARG A 62 8.40 11.84 7.53
CA ARG A 62 8.72 12.58 6.30
C ARG A 62 8.59 11.67 5.09
N THR A 63 7.47 11.74 4.40
CA THR A 63 7.14 10.79 3.33
C THR A 63 7.29 11.42 1.96
N THR A 64 7.96 10.70 1.06
CA THR A 64 8.00 11.00 -0.37
C THR A 64 7.22 9.92 -1.11
N LEU A 65 6.23 10.32 -1.90
CA LEU A 65 5.56 9.43 -2.87
C LEU A 65 6.20 9.65 -4.24
N VAL A 66 6.68 8.57 -4.86
CA VAL A 66 7.15 8.52 -6.26
C VAL A 66 6.08 7.80 -7.07
N CYS A 67 5.49 8.48 -8.05
CA CYS A 67 4.37 7.97 -8.84
C CYS A 67 4.35 8.60 -10.23
N ALA A 68 3.41 8.17 -11.08
CA ALA A 68 3.08 8.88 -12.31
C ALA A 68 1.59 9.18 -12.37
N VAL A 69 1.23 10.36 -12.90
CA VAL A 69 -0.15 10.81 -13.14
C VAL A 69 -0.24 11.60 -14.45
N GLY A 70 -1.41 11.68 -15.02
CA GLY A 70 -1.66 12.49 -16.20
C GLY A 70 -1.49 14.00 -15.96
N ARG A 71 -1.44 14.77 -17.06
CA ARG A 71 -1.47 16.25 -17.02
C ARG A 71 -2.88 16.80 -16.90
N ASP A 72 -3.85 15.95 -16.61
CA ASP A 72 -5.29 16.25 -16.52
C ASP A 72 -5.72 16.85 -15.16
N GLY A 73 -7.01 17.21 -15.06
CA GLY A 73 -7.62 17.76 -13.84
C GLY A 73 -7.49 16.81 -12.64
N PRO A 74 -7.88 15.54 -12.77
CA PRO A 74 -7.71 14.54 -11.69
C PRO A 74 -6.27 14.44 -11.17
N GLY A 75 -5.27 14.37 -12.05
CA GLY A 75 -3.87 14.29 -11.66
C GLY A 75 -3.38 15.52 -10.89
N ARG A 76 -3.86 16.72 -11.26
CA ARG A 76 -3.56 17.94 -10.50
C ARG A 76 -4.21 17.93 -9.11
N ALA A 77 -5.49 17.58 -9.04
CA ALA A 77 -6.25 17.53 -7.79
C ALA A 77 -5.69 16.50 -6.79
N LEU A 78 -5.36 15.29 -7.26
CA LEU A 78 -4.79 14.23 -6.45
C LEU A 78 -3.42 14.62 -5.87
N VAL A 79 -2.53 15.17 -6.69
CA VAL A 79 -1.22 15.65 -6.22
C VAL A 79 -1.37 16.78 -5.19
N ALA A 80 -2.29 17.73 -5.43
CA ALA A 80 -2.56 18.81 -4.49
C ALA A 80 -3.11 18.27 -3.15
N ALA A 81 -4.07 17.34 -3.20
CA ALA A 81 -4.64 16.72 -1.99
C ALA A 81 -3.58 16.02 -1.14
N LEU A 82 -2.66 15.25 -1.74
CA LEU A 82 -1.59 14.60 -1.01
C LEU A 82 -0.55 15.57 -0.45
N ARG A 83 -0.23 16.64 -1.18
CA ARG A 83 0.66 17.70 -0.67
C ARG A 83 0.05 18.40 0.55
N ASN A 84 -1.25 18.65 0.54
CA ASN A 84 -1.99 19.23 1.67
C ASN A 84 -2.00 18.26 2.89
N ASP A 85 -1.91 16.95 2.66
CA ASP A 85 -1.76 15.95 3.71
C ASP A 85 -0.28 15.77 4.17
N GLY A 86 0.65 16.62 3.70
CA GLY A 86 2.06 16.62 4.10
C GLY A 86 2.96 15.66 3.32
N VAL A 87 2.48 15.04 2.25
CA VAL A 87 3.27 14.13 1.41
C VAL A 87 4.09 14.94 0.39
N ARG A 88 5.39 14.65 0.30
CA ARG A 88 6.22 15.17 -0.80
C ARG A 88 5.99 14.33 -2.06
N VAL A 89 5.15 14.81 -2.97
CA VAL A 89 4.83 14.07 -4.20
C VAL A 89 5.85 14.37 -5.31
N ARG A 90 6.45 13.31 -5.85
CA ARG A 90 7.34 13.26 -7.01
C ARG A 90 6.62 12.53 -8.15
N ALA A 91 5.82 13.27 -8.88
CA ALA A 91 4.97 12.73 -9.93
C ALA A 91 5.59 12.94 -11.31
N ALA A 92 5.91 11.86 -12.02
CA ALA A 92 6.13 11.89 -13.46
C ALA A 92 4.82 12.23 -14.17
N ARG A 93 4.94 12.81 -15.37
CA ARG A 93 3.80 13.25 -16.17
C ARG A 93 3.97 12.81 -17.63
N PRO A 94 3.82 11.51 -17.91
CA PRO A 94 4.01 10.98 -19.26
C PRO A 94 3.12 11.70 -20.27
N ALA A 95 3.67 11.99 -21.43
CA ALA A 95 2.93 12.69 -22.49
C ALA A 95 1.78 11.81 -23.00
N GLY A 96 0.65 12.43 -23.35
CA GLY A 96 -0.51 11.72 -23.93
C GLY A 96 -1.25 10.79 -22.98
N SER A 97 -0.79 10.66 -21.72
CA SER A 97 -1.43 9.77 -20.74
C SER A 97 -2.41 10.52 -19.86
N ARG A 98 -3.47 9.82 -19.45
CA ARG A 98 -4.41 10.27 -18.41
C ARG A 98 -4.09 9.65 -17.05
N THR A 99 -4.51 10.32 -15.99
CA THR A 99 -4.44 9.78 -14.62
C THR A 99 -5.25 8.49 -14.52
N GLY A 100 -4.71 7.49 -13.83
CA GLY A 100 -5.39 6.21 -13.57
C GLY A 100 -6.74 6.43 -12.88
N ARG A 101 -7.70 5.59 -13.25
CA ARG A 101 -9.07 5.61 -12.71
C ARG A 101 -9.47 4.20 -12.32
N ILE A 102 -10.00 4.08 -11.12
CA ILE A 102 -10.50 2.81 -10.62
C ILE A 102 -12.00 2.96 -10.43
N GLY A 103 -12.79 2.30 -11.28
CA GLY A 103 -14.22 2.17 -11.09
C GLY A 103 -14.49 1.18 -9.96
N LEU A 104 -15.20 1.60 -8.94
CA LEU A 104 -15.58 0.80 -7.79
C LEU A 104 -17.09 0.73 -7.71
N LEU A 105 -17.66 -0.41 -8.07
CA LEU A 105 -19.07 -0.69 -7.90
C LEU A 105 -19.29 -1.27 -6.51
N VAL A 106 -20.19 -0.65 -5.73
CA VAL A 106 -20.60 -1.12 -4.40
C VAL A 106 -22.05 -1.54 -4.50
N ASP A 107 -22.35 -2.80 -4.34
CA ASP A 107 -23.73 -3.30 -4.41
C ASP A 107 -24.52 -3.05 -3.10
N ALA A 108 -25.80 -3.45 -3.10
CA ALA A 108 -26.68 -3.27 -1.95
C ALA A 108 -26.26 -4.09 -0.71
N ALA A 109 -25.47 -5.15 -0.88
CA ALA A 109 -24.90 -5.94 0.19
C ALA A 109 -23.58 -5.35 0.73
N GLY A 110 -23.05 -4.29 0.07
CA GLY A 110 -21.76 -3.67 0.39
C GLY A 110 -20.57 -4.38 -0.25
N GLU A 111 -20.81 -5.38 -1.11
CA GLU A 111 -19.77 -6.06 -1.87
C GLU A 111 -19.20 -5.16 -2.96
N ARG A 112 -17.94 -5.35 -3.29
CA ARG A 112 -17.18 -4.44 -4.15
C ARG A 112 -16.60 -5.14 -5.35
N SER A 113 -16.85 -4.57 -6.51
CA SER A 113 -16.23 -4.97 -7.77
C SER A 113 -15.39 -3.82 -8.33
N PHE A 114 -14.22 -4.14 -8.86
CA PHE A 114 -13.27 -3.15 -9.34
C PHE A 114 -13.06 -3.27 -10.83
N VAL A 115 -13.00 -2.12 -11.51
CA VAL A 115 -12.52 -2.00 -12.88
C VAL A 115 -11.31 -1.06 -12.87
N ALA A 116 -10.14 -1.61 -13.12
CA ALA A 116 -8.88 -0.88 -12.99
C ALA A 116 -8.34 -0.42 -14.35
N ASP A 117 -8.41 0.89 -14.61
CA ASP A 117 -7.69 1.56 -15.69
C ASP A 117 -6.53 2.34 -15.06
N ARG A 118 -5.34 1.76 -15.05
CA ARG A 118 -4.19 2.30 -14.33
C ARG A 118 -3.56 3.52 -15.02
N GLY A 119 -3.78 3.70 -16.32
CA GLY A 119 -3.37 4.89 -17.06
C GLY A 119 -1.90 5.25 -16.84
N ALA A 120 -1.64 6.52 -16.49
CA ALA A 120 -0.28 7.00 -16.23
C ALA A 120 0.45 6.26 -15.09
N ALA A 121 -0.26 5.62 -14.16
CA ALA A 121 0.38 4.95 -13.03
C ALA A 121 1.33 3.82 -13.46
N ASP A 122 1.05 3.17 -14.60
CA ASP A 122 1.91 2.12 -15.15
C ASP A 122 3.07 2.66 -16.01
N LEU A 123 3.11 3.95 -16.24
CA LEU A 123 4.09 4.61 -17.15
C LEU A 123 5.25 5.30 -16.41
N LEU A 124 5.39 5.12 -15.10
CA LEU A 124 6.58 5.57 -14.38
C LEU A 124 7.81 4.82 -14.94
N SER A 125 8.83 5.56 -15.35
CA SER A 125 10.05 4.98 -15.91
C SER A 125 11.25 5.17 -14.99
N SER A 126 12.31 4.37 -15.23
CA SER A 126 13.57 4.49 -14.49
C SER A 126 14.20 5.88 -14.62
N ASP A 127 14.02 6.54 -15.76
CA ASP A 127 14.58 7.86 -16.06
C ASP A 127 13.90 9.00 -15.28
N ASP A 128 12.68 8.75 -14.78
CA ASP A 128 11.97 9.70 -13.92
C ASP A 128 12.55 9.75 -12.51
N LEU A 129 13.30 8.72 -12.08
CA LEU A 129 13.80 8.61 -10.71
C LEU A 129 15.07 9.44 -10.49
N ARG A 130 15.18 10.04 -9.31
CA ARG A 130 16.37 10.80 -8.90
C ARG A 130 16.92 10.23 -7.58
N PRO A 131 18.23 9.87 -7.50
CA PRO A 131 18.84 9.28 -6.29
C PRO A 131 18.58 10.11 -5.02
N GLY A 132 18.57 11.45 -5.15
CA GLY A 132 18.32 12.35 -4.02
C GLY A 132 16.94 12.19 -3.36
N TRP A 133 15.96 11.54 -4.01
CA TRP A 133 14.65 11.30 -3.41
C TRP A 133 14.68 10.21 -2.35
N PHE A 134 15.64 9.29 -2.42
CA PHE A 134 15.82 8.15 -1.51
C PHE A 134 16.77 8.46 -0.35
N ARG A 135 17.52 9.58 -0.42
CA ARG A 135 18.55 9.92 0.58
C ARG A 135 17.98 10.04 1.99
N GLY A 136 18.55 9.22 2.90
CA GLY A 136 18.18 9.16 4.30
C GLY A 136 16.81 8.52 4.56
N ALA A 137 16.20 7.84 3.58
CA ALA A 137 15.04 7.01 3.80
C ALA A 137 15.39 5.83 4.70
N GLY A 138 14.55 5.53 5.67
CA GLY A 138 14.65 4.32 6.48
C GLY A 138 13.98 3.12 5.79
N VAL A 139 12.99 3.38 4.94
CA VAL A 139 12.25 2.34 4.21
C VAL A 139 11.81 2.87 2.84
N LEU A 140 11.85 1.99 1.84
CA LEU A 140 11.06 2.07 0.62
C LEU A 140 9.91 1.08 0.76
N HIS A 141 8.67 1.56 0.66
CA HIS A 141 7.48 0.73 0.63
C HIS A 141 6.85 0.76 -0.76
N LEU A 142 6.34 -0.38 -1.22
CA LEU A 142 5.65 -0.49 -2.50
C LEU A 142 4.61 -1.62 -2.50
N PRO A 143 3.46 -1.43 -3.15
CA PRO A 143 2.56 -2.52 -3.47
C PRO A 143 3.16 -3.39 -4.57
N ALA A 144 2.98 -4.70 -4.48
CA ALA A 144 3.65 -5.67 -5.34
C ALA A 144 3.31 -5.52 -6.84
N TYR A 145 2.11 -5.04 -7.17
CA TYR A 145 1.77 -4.77 -8.56
C TYR A 145 2.61 -3.64 -9.20
N SER A 146 3.33 -2.84 -8.41
CA SER A 146 4.33 -1.89 -8.94
C SER A 146 5.57 -2.58 -9.52
N LEU A 147 5.75 -3.88 -9.25
CA LEU A 147 6.80 -4.70 -9.84
C LEU A 147 6.44 -5.20 -11.24
N LEU A 148 5.15 -5.08 -11.64
CA LEU A 148 4.63 -5.65 -12.87
C LEU A 148 4.87 -4.76 -14.08
N GLY A 149 5.03 -5.40 -15.22
CA GLY A 149 5.05 -4.75 -16.54
C GLY A 149 6.24 -3.82 -16.79
N SER A 150 6.19 -3.16 -17.92
CA SER A 150 7.17 -2.17 -18.34
C SER A 150 6.42 -0.92 -18.82
N PRO A 151 6.89 0.30 -18.44
CA PRO A 151 8.17 0.62 -17.80
C PRO A 151 8.15 0.55 -16.26
N LEU A 152 6.99 0.40 -15.59
CA LEU A 152 6.83 0.51 -14.13
C LEU A 152 7.71 -0.48 -13.36
N GLY A 153 7.73 -1.76 -13.76
CA GLY A 153 8.58 -2.78 -13.11
C GLY A 153 10.07 -2.42 -13.15
N GLY A 154 10.55 -1.88 -14.29
CA GLY A 154 11.90 -1.38 -14.41
C GLY A 154 12.19 -0.18 -13.51
N ALA A 155 11.24 0.77 -13.41
CA ALA A 155 11.33 1.90 -12.49
C ALA A 155 11.37 1.42 -11.03
N THR A 156 10.55 0.43 -10.69
CA THR A 156 10.50 -0.13 -9.33
C THR A 156 11.81 -0.83 -8.97
N ALA A 157 12.37 -1.65 -9.88
CA ALA A 157 13.66 -2.29 -9.68
C ALA A 157 14.79 -1.24 -9.47
N ARG A 158 14.81 -0.17 -10.27
CA ARG A 158 15.73 0.95 -10.08
C ARG A 158 15.49 1.66 -8.74
N GLY A 159 14.24 1.86 -8.33
CA GLY A 159 13.86 2.44 -7.05
C GLY A 159 14.36 1.61 -5.86
N ILE A 160 14.24 0.28 -5.94
CA ILE A 160 14.77 -0.66 -4.94
C ILE A 160 16.30 -0.52 -4.83
N ALA A 161 17.02 -0.49 -5.96
CA ALA A 161 18.46 -0.31 -5.98
C ALA A 161 18.87 1.01 -5.31
N LEU A 162 18.27 2.13 -5.70
CA LEU A 162 18.53 3.46 -5.12
C LEU A 162 18.20 3.53 -3.61
N ALA A 163 17.16 2.84 -3.18
CA ALA A 163 16.78 2.78 -1.77
C ALA A 163 17.83 2.01 -0.96
N ARG A 164 18.32 0.88 -1.47
CA ARG A 164 19.38 0.07 -0.84
C ARG A 164 20.69 0.83 -0.78
N GLU A 165 21.10 1.50 -1.86
CA GLU A 165 22.26 2.38 -1.88
C GLU A 165 22.17 3.48 -0.82
N ALA A 166 20.95 3.96 -0.52
CA ALA A 166 20.71 4.95 0.54
C ALA A 166 20.58 4.33 1.95
N GLY A 167 20.73 3.01 2.12
CA GLY A 167 20.62 2.29 3.40
C GLY A 167 19.17 2.07 3.86
N ALA A 168 18.20 2.21 2.97
CA ALA A 168 16.79 1.91 3.27
C ALA A 168 16.51 0.42 3.23
N ARG A 169 15.56 -0.02 4.07
CA ARG A 169 14.94 -1.34 4.00
C ARG A 169 13.83 -1.36 2.95
N ILE A 170 13.56 -2.52 2.41
CA ILE A 170 12.53 -2.72 1.40
C ILE A 170 11.31 -3.38 2.04
N SER A 171 10.14 -2.78 1.82
CA SER A 171 8.86 -3.27 2.29
C SER A 171 7.92 -3.45 1.10
N VAL A 172 7.36 -4.62 0.95
CA VAL A 172 6.41 -4.94 -0.11
C VAL A 172 5.08 -5.36 0.53
N ASP A 173 3.96 -4.84 0.04
CA ASP A 173 2.62 -5.38 0.31
C ASP A 173 2.13 -6.12 -0.93
N LEU A 174 1.66 -7.36 -0.80
CA LEU A 174 1.05 -8.07 -1.93
C LEU A 174 -0.14 -7.30 -2.52
N ALA A 175 -0.87 -6.58 -1.69
CA ALA A 175 -1.88 -5.55 -1.97
C ALA A 175 -3.06 -5.99 -2.87
N SER A 176 -2.86 -6.92 -3.76
CA SER A 176 -3.86 -7.62 -4.58
C SER A 176 -3.17 -8.81 -5.25
N ALA A 177 -3.60 -10.02 -4.92
CA ALA A 177 -2.99 -11.21 -5.46
C ALA A 177 -3.32 -11.41 -6.96
N GLU A 178 -4.49 -10.97 -7.40
CA GLU A 178 -4.98 -11.25 -8.76
C GLU A 178 -4.06 -10.71 -9.86
N PRO A 179 -3.62 -9.44 -9.88
CA PRO A 179 -2.69 -8.95 -10.90
C PRO A 179 -1.34 -9.68 -10.89
N LEU A 180 -0.86 -10.09 -9.71
CA LEU A 180 0.36 -10.89 -9.59
C LEU A 180 0.18 -12.29 -10.15
N LEU A 181 -0.95 -12.93 -9.87
CA LEU A 181 -1.22 -14.29 -10.31
C LEU A 181 -1.55 -14.38 -11.81
N ALA A 182 -2.00 -13.29 -12.41
CA ALA A 182 -2.22 -13.19 -13.86
C ALA A 182 -0.95 -13.49 -14.69
N ILE A 183 0.25 -13.23 -14.15
CA ILE A 183 1.53 -13.60 -14.78
C ILE A 183 1.97 -15.04 -14.46
N GLY A 184 1.15 -15.79 -13.74
CA GLY A 184 1.42 -17.14 -13.25
C GLY A 184 2.18 -17.16 -11.91
N ARG A 185 1.74 -18.06 -11.00
CA ARG A 185 2.28 -18.14 -9.63
C ARG A 185 3.80 -18.22 -9.54
N ARG A 186 4.43 -19.04 -10.41
CA ARG A 186 5.90 -19.18 -10.44
C ARG A 186 6.59 -17.85 -10.76
N SER A 187 6.06 -17.09 -11.71
CA SER A 187 6.56 -15.77 -12.07
C SER A 187 6.34 -14.76 -10.95
N ALA A 188 5.18 -14.79 -10.31
CA ALA A 188 4.87 -13.95 -9.15
C ALA A 188 5.84 -14.22 -7.99
N HIS A 189 6.09 -15.50 -7.66
CA HIS A 189 7.06 -15.89 -6.63
C HIS A 189 8.46 -15.37 -6.95
N ARG A 190 8.93 -15.54 -8.19
CA ARG A 190 10.23 -15.03 -8.62
C ARG A 190 10.29 -13.51 -8.47
N LEU A 191 9.28 -12.80 -8.89
CA LEU A 191 9.22 -11.34 -8.83
C LEU A 191 9.34 -10.81 -7.40
N ILE A 192 8.66 -11.43 -6.44
CA ILE A 192 8.78 -11.07 -5.01
C ILE A 192 10.16 -11.46 -4.46
N SER A 193 10.68 -12.63 -4.83
CA SER A 193 12.04 -13.05 -4.43
C SER A 193 13.12 -12.12 -4.95
N ASP A 194 13.03 -11.68 -6.20
CA ASP A 194 13.98 -10.76 -6.84
C ASP A 194 13.94 -9.36 -6.17
N ALA A 195 12.76 -8.91 -5.75
CA ALA A 195 12.61 -7.69 -4.96
C ALA A 195 13.27 -7.83 -3.58
N SER A 196 13.42 -9.05 -3.07
CA SER A 196 14.10 -9.40 -1.81
C SER A 196 13.68 -8.48 -0.65
N PRO A 197 12.39 -8.43 -0.28
CA PRO A 197 11.90 -7.52 0.74
C PRO A 197 12.44 -7.87 2.14
N ASP A 198 12.67 -6.85 2.96
CA ASP A 198 12.94 -7.02 4.40
C ASP A 198 11.63 -7.28 5.18
N LEU A 199 10.52 -6.68 4.70
CA LEU A 199 9.18 -6.84 5.22
C LEU A 199 8.23 -7.21 4.07
N LEU A 200 7.42 -8.25 4.26
CA LEU A 200 6.35 -8.62 3.34
C LEU A 200 5.00 -8.52 4.06
N PHE A 201 4.14 -7.63 3.59
CA PHE A 201 2.76 -7.52 4.04
C PHE A 201 1.82 -8.25 3.10
N THR A 202 0.76 -8.80 3.65
CA THR A 202 -0.32 -9.46 2.90
C THR A 202 -1.55 -9.56 3.80
N ASN A 203 -2.70 -9.90 3.25
CA ASN A 203 -3.83 -10.40 4.03
C ASN A 203 -3.94 -11.92 3.89
N THR A 204 -4.88 -12.52 4.62
CA THR A 204 -5.08 -13.97 4.66
C THR A 204 -5.42 -14.55 3.28
N ASP A 205 -6.30 -13.86 2.54
CA ASP A 205 -6.78 -14.34 1.23
C ASP A 205 -5.68 -14.19 0.17
N GLU A 206 -4.98 -13.08 0.17
CA GLU A 206 -3.83 -12.84 -0.71
C GLU A 206 -2.71 -13.86 -0.45
N ALA A 207 -2.42 -14.14 0.83
CA ALA A 207 -1.43 -15.15 1.22
C ALA A 207 -1.80 -16.53 0.69
N ALA A 208 -3.04 -16.95 0.89
CA ALA A 208 -3.54 -18.24 0.42
C ALA A 208 -3.51 -18.34 -1.11
N ALA A 209 -3.95 -17.28 -1.80
CA ALA A 209 -3.91 -17.23 -3.27
C ALA A 209 -2.48 -17.27 -3.80
N PHE A 210 -1.56 -16.49 -3.20
CA PHE A 210 -0.15 -16.41 -3.61
C PHE A 210 0.57 -17.74 -3.42
N LEU A 211 0.41 -18.41 -2.26
CA LEU A 211 1.05 -19.68 -1.97
C LEU A 211 0.34 -20.88 -2.63
N GLY A 212 -0.98 -20.81 -2.83
CA GLY A 212 -1.83 -21.93 -3.22
C GLY A 212 -2.17 -22.85 -2.06
N THR A 213 -2.00 -22.39 -0.82
CA THR A 213 -2.34 -23.08 0.42
C THR A 213 -2.76 -22.08 1.49
N VAL A 214 -3.60 -22.50 2.42
CA VAL A 214 -4.06 -21.64 3.54
C VAL A 214 -3.01 -21.46 4.64
N ASP A 215 -1.99 -22.33 4.71
CA ASP A 215 -0.89 -22.17 5.67
C ASP A 215 0.09 -21.08 5.17
N PRO A 216 0.23 -19.96 5.89
CA PRO A 216 1.10 -18.86 5.48
C PRO A 216 2.60 -19.12 5.73
N ALA A 217 2.99 -20.25 6.34
CA ALA A 217 4.37 -20.53 6.74
C ALA A 217 5.36 -20.42 5.57
N GLY A 218 4.95 -20.81 4.36
CA GLY A 218 5.74 -20.70 3.13
C GLY A 218 6.16 -19.27 2.77
N LEU A 219 5.45 -18.24 3.27
CA LEU A 219 5.79 -16.84 3.02
C LEU A 219 7.14 -16.44 3.64
N ALA A 220 7.58 -17.12 4.70
CA ALA A 220 8.87 -16.85 5.34
C ALA A 220 10.07 -17.09 4.40
N THR A 221 9.88 -17.76 3.27
CA THR A 221 10.93 -17.91 2.24
C THR A 221 11.18 -16.61 1.47
N PHE A 222 10.18 -15.72 1.39
CA PHE A 222 10.25 -14.48 0.58
C PHE A 222 10.77 -13.26 1.36
N ALA A 223 10.62 -13.25 2.69
CA ALA A 223 11.09 -12.14 3.52
C ALA A 223 11.52 -12.62 4.91
N PRO A 224 12.49 -11.93 5.57
CA PRO A 224 12.83 -12.20 6.97
C PRO A 224 11.66 -11.98 7.94
N VAL A 225 10.79 -11.02 7.64
CA VAL A 225 9.59 -10.72 8.44
C VAL A 225 8.39 -10.63 7.52
N VAL A 226 7.38 -11.45 7.79
CA VAL A 226 6.10 -11.44 7.06
C VAL A 226 4.99 -11.03 8.02
N ILE A 227 4.08 -10.21 7.55
CA ILE A 227 2.93 -9.72 8.30
C ILE A 227 1.66 -10.11 7.55
N VAL A 228 0.89 -11.05 8.09
CA VAL A 228 -0.39 -11.51 7.54
C VAL A 228 -1.52 -10.81 8.29
N LYS A 229 -2.21 -9.92 7.61
CA LYS A 229 -3.33 -9.13 8.14
C LYS A 229 -4.61 -10.00 8.12
N GLY A 230 -5.17 -10.34 9.28
CA GLY A 230 -6.39 -11.15 9.42
C GLY A 230 -7.66 -10.33 9.68
N GLY A 231 -7.66 -9.02 9.39
CA GLY A 231 -8.80 -8.14 9.64
C GLY A 231 -9.22 -8.15 11.12
N ALA A 232 -10.44 -8.58 11.40
CA ALA A 232 -10.98 -8.66 12.76
C ALA A 232 -10.28 -9.73 13.62
N ALA A 233 -9.63 -10.72 13.00
CA ALA A 233 -8.85 -11.75 13.70
C ALA A 233 -7.47 -11.27 14.19
N GLY A 234 -7.06 -10.06 13.79
CA GLY A 234 -5.76 -9.54 14.18
C GLY A 234 -4.70 -9.70 13.09
N ALA A 235 -3.46 -9.95 13.47
CA ALA A 235 -2.37 -10.18 12.53
C ALA A 235 -1.45 -11.30 13.03
N THR A 236 -0.98 -12.11 12.10
CA THR A 236 0.05 -13.14 12.32
C THR A 236 1.36 -12.62 11.73
N LEU A 237 2.42 -12.61 12.53
CA LEU A 237 3.76 -12.32 12.07
C LEU A 237 4.58 -13.60 12.00
N LEU A 238 5.29 -13.79 10.88
CA LEU A 238 6.25 -14.87 10.71
C LEU A 238 7.64 -14.23 10.66
N VAL A 239 8.50 -14.67 11.56
CA VAL A 239 9.88 -14.14 11.67
C VAL A 239 10.84 -15.30 11.38
N ARG A 240 11.65 -15.13 10.34
CA ARG A 240 12.63 -16.15 9.96
C ARG A 240 13.67 -16.29 11.07
N GLY A 241 13.84 -17.52 11.58
CA GLY A 241 14.89 -17.87 12.53
C GLY A 241 16.18 -18.31 11.84
N ASP A 242 17.25 -18.43 12.60
CA ASP A 242 18.54 -18.95 12.15
C ASP A 242 18.48 -20.48 12.00
N GLY A 243 18.14 -20.97 10.78
CA GLY A 243 18.18 -22.38 10.42
C GLY A 243 17.01 -23.25 10.91
N GLY A 244 15.97 -22.65 11.52
CA GLY A 244 14.76 -23.34 11.98
C GLY A 244 13.47 -22.85 11.30
N PRO A 245 12.31 -23.40 11.69
CA PRO A 245 11.03 -22.89 11.23
C PRO A 245 10.84 -21.42 11.66
N ALA A 246 10.06 -20.67 10.89
CA ALA A 246 9.76 -19.28 11.23
C ALA A 246 9.01 -19.23 12.59
N LEU A 247 9.43 -18.29 13.43
CA LEU A 247 8.71 -17.99 14.67
C LEU A 247 7.38 -17.32 14.31
N ARG A 248 6.31 -17.77 14.94
CA ARG A 248 4.95 -17.23 14.76
C ARG A 248 4.55 -16.38 15.97
N LEU A 249 4.11 -15.18 15.70
CA LEU A 249 3.63 -14.22 16.70
C LEU A 249 2.25 -13.74 16.32
N GLU A 250 1.27 -13.97 17.19
CA GLU A 250 -0.11 -13.48 17.00
C GLU A 250 -0.29 -12.14 17.72
N VAL A 251 -0.91 -11.18 17.02
CA VAL A 251 -1.20 -9.85 17.55
C VAL A 251 -2.70 -9.59 17.40
N ALA A 252 -3.41 -9.66 18.51
CA ALA A 252 -4.85 -9.45 18.55
C ALA A 252 -5.24 -7.99 18.27
N THR A 253 -6.46 -7.80 17.78
CA THR A 253 -7.09 -6.49 17.59
C THR A 253 -8.51 -6.49 18.14
N ARG A 254 -9.10 -5.30 18.25
CA ARG A 254 -10.53 -5.15 18.54
C ARG A 254 -11.28 -5.06 17.21
N PRO A 255 -12.27 -5.94 16.95
CA PRO A 255 -13.11 -5.84 15.77
C PRO A 255 -13.83 -4.49 15.70
N ILE A 256 -13.92 -3.91 14.51
CA ILE A 256 -14.64 -2.67 14.25
C ILE A 256 -15.57 -2.94 13.08
N ALA A 257 -16.85 -2.70 13.29
CA ALA A 257 -17.82 -2.70 12.20
C ALA A 257 -17.61 -1.44 11.34
N ALA A 258 -17.39 -1.62 10.06
CA ALA A 258 -17.21 -0.52 9.12
C ALA A 258 -17.91 -0.85 7.79
N ALA A 259 -18.66 0.12 7.28
CA ALA A 259 -19.32 0.00 5.98
C ALA A 259 -18.32 0.07 4.81
N ASP A 260 -17.19 0.75 5.00
CA ASP A 260 -16.12 0.87 4.01
C ASP A 260 -14.78 0.48 4.64
N THR A 261 -14.19 -0.62 4.18
CA THR A 261 -12.90 -1.12 4.64
C THR A 261 -11.73 -0.70 3.72
N THR A 262 -12.00 0.13 2.71
CA THR A 262 -11.00 0.56 1.72
C THR A 262 -9.85 1.31 2.39
N GLY A 263 -8.63 0.90 2.09
CA GLY A 263 -7.40 1.52 2.62
C GLY A 263 -7.08 1.14 4.08
N ALA A 264 -7.81 0.19 4.69
CA ALA A 264 -7.48 -0.28 6.04
C ALA A 264 -6.14 -1.04 6.06
N GLY A 265 -5.84 -1.81 5.01
CA GLY A 265 -4.54 -2.47 4.81
C GLY A 265 -3.41 -1.45 4.72
N ASP A 266 -3.54 -0.46 3.84
CA ASP A 266 -2.55 0.62 3.66
C ASP A 266 -2.33 1.42 4.96
N ALA A 267 -3.40 1.65 5.71
CA ALA A 267 -3.35 2.33 7.00
C ALA A 267 -2.62 1.47 8.06
N PHE A 268 -2.85 0.15 8.05
CA PHE A 268 -2.12 -0.78 8.89
C PHE A 268 -0.63 -0.75 8.57
N ASP A 269 -0.27 -0.87 7.29
CA ASP A 269 1.13 -0.87 6.84
C ASP A 269 1.83 0.42 7.25
N ALA A 270 1.19 1.57 7.06
CA ALA A 270 1.73 2.86 7.48
C ALA A 270 1.93 2.94 9.01
N GLY A 271 0.98 2.44 9.79
CA GLY A 271 1.07 2.39 11.26
C GLY A 271 2.21 1.49 11.74
N PHE A 272 2.34 0.32 11.14
CA PHE A 272 3.43 -0.62 11.39
C PHE A 272 4.78 0.02 11.05
N LEU A 273 4.95 0.53 9.83
CA LEU A 273 6.19 1.12 9.35
C LEU A 273 6.60 2.34 10.17
N ALA A 274 5.67 3.20 10.57
CA ALA A 274 5.97 4.35 11.40
C ALA A 274 6.54 3.94 12.78
N GLU A 275 5.91 2.98 13.48
CA GLU A 275 6.40 2.48 14.76
C GLU A 275 7.72 1.75 14.62
N TRP A 276 7.88 0.95 13.56
CA TRP A 276 9.11 0.21 13.26
C TRP A 276 10.29 1.15 12.99
N LEU A 277 10.07 2.24 12.27
CA LEU A 277 11.09 3.28 12.01
C LEU A 277 11.51 3.99 13.31
N VAL A 278 10.57 4.26 14.23
CA VAL A 278 10.87 4.84 15.55
C VAL A 278 11.80 3.93 16.36
N ARG A 279 11.72 2.62 16.17
CA ARG A 279 12.52 1.58 16.85
C ARG A 279 13.74 1.15 16.06
N ASP A 280 14.33 2.05 15.27
CA ASP A 280 15.53 1.80 14.45
C ASP A 280 15.45 0.56 13.57
N ARG A 281 14.24 0.16 13.20
CA ARG A 281 13.97 -0.98 12.31
C ARG A 281 14.42 -2.33 12.91
N ALA A 282 14.42 -2.44 14.23
CA ALA A 282 14.74 -3.68 14.91
C ALA A 282 13.66 -4.75 14.63
N THR A 283 14.07 -6.00 14.55
CA THR A 283 13.20 -7.16 14.25
C THR A 283 12.98 -8.07 15.44
N THR A 284 13.20 -7.57 16.66
CA THR A 284 12.83 -8.32 17.87
C THR A 284 11.33 -8.50 17.97
N LEU A 285 10.87 -9.63 18.51
CA LEU A 285 9.44 -9.92 18.65
C LEU A 285 8.68 -8.82 19.38
N ALA A 286 9.28 -8.21 20.40
CA ALA A 286 8.67 -7.11 21.15
C ALA A 286 8.47 -5.85 20.28
N VAL A 287 9.41 -5.51 19.41
CA VAL A 287 9.30 -4.39 18.47
C VAL A 287 8.24 -4.70 17.40
N LEU A 288 8.28 -5.89 16.83
CA LEU A 288 7.33 -6.31 15.79
C LEU A 288 5.89 -6.37 16.33
N HIS A 289 5.70 -6.87 17.55
CA HIS A 289 4.40 -6.83 18.22
C HIS A 289 3.87 -5.39 18.36
N ARG A 290 4.70 -4.47 18.85
CA ARG A 290 4.33 -3.04 18.99
C ARG A 290 4.01 -2.40 17.64
N ALA A 291 4.77 -2.73 16.61
CA ALA A 291 4.54 -2.25 15.26
C ALA A 291 3.20 -2.74 14.70
N ALA A 292 2.88 -4.03 14.86
CA ALA A 292 1.58 -4.57 14.44
C ALA A 292 0.41 -3.97 15.23
N ALA A 293 0.57 -3.81 16.55
CA ALA A 293 -0.43 -3.11 17.36
C ALA A 293 -0.62 -1.64 16.93
N ALA A 294 0.45 -0.96 16.49
CA ALA A 294 0.34 0.38 15.90
C ALA A 294 -0.40 0.34 14.56
N GLY A 295 -0.12 -0.64 13.71
CA GLY A 295 -0.86 -0.91 12.47
C GLY A 295 -2.36 -1.05 12.73
N HIS A 296 -2.77 -1.87 13.67
CA HIS A 296 -4.18 -2.04 14.05
C HIS A 296 -4.83 -0.72 14.50
N ARG A 297 -4.14 0.09 15.31
CA ARG A 297 -4.67 1.40 15.74
C ARG A 297 -4.88 2.36 14.57
N VAL A 298 -4.02 2.34 13.57
CA VAL A 298 -4.14 3.23 12.40
C VAL A 298 -5.22 2.71 11.45
N ALA A 299 -5.30 1.41 11.22
CA ALA A 299 -6.40 0.77 10.49
C ALA A 299 -7.76 1.10 11.11
N ALA A 300 -7.86 1.01 12.45
CA ALA A 300 -9.06 1.39 13.19
C ALA A 300 -9.48 2.85 12.96
N ARG A 301 -8.51 3.77 12.87
CA ARG A 301 -8.78 5.18 12.55
C ARG A 301 -9.27 5.37 11.11
N GLN A 302 -8.77 4.57 10.18
CA GLN A 302 -9.23 4.58 8.78
C GLN A 302 -10.69 4.09 8.71
N LEU A 303 -11.01 2.99 9.38
CA LEU A 303 -12.34 2.40 9.42
C LEU A 303 -13.38 3.32 10.08
N GLY A 304 -12.98 4.08 11.10
CA GLY A 304 -13.85 4.99 11.84
C GLY A 304 -14.09 6.36 11.16
N ARG A 305 -13.60 6.56 9.92
CA ARG A 305 -13.73 7.85 9.22
C ARG A 305 -14.18 7.64 7.78
N PRO A 306 -15.20 8.40 7.33
CA PRO A 306 -15.58 8.38 5.92
C PRO A 306 -14.41 8.86 5.05
N ARG A 307 -14.25 8.26 3.87
CA ARG A 307 -13.27 8.72 2.89
C ARG A 307 -13.64 10.14 2.44
N ARG A 308 -12.64 11.02 2.46
CA ARG A 308 -12.84 12.40 2.00
C ARG A 308 -13.08 12.41 0.49
N GLU A 309 -14.17 13.03 0.07
CA GLU A 309 -14.47 13.23 -1.34
C GLU A 309 -13.46 14.19 -1.98
N LEU A 310 -12.97 13.82 -3.17
CA LEU A 310 -12.06 14.64 -3.96
C LEU A 310 -12.87 15.61 -4.80
N ARG A 311 -12.62 16.89 -4.64
CA ARG A 311 -13.16 17.92 -5.52
C ARG A 311 -12.22 18.11 -6.71
N LEU A 312 -12.74 17.98 -7.90
CA LEU A 312 -12.03 18.32 -9.13
C LEU A 312 -12.18 19.82 -9.37
N PRO A 313 -11.13 20.48 -9.91
CA PRO A 313 -11.18 21.89 -10.27
C PRO A 313 -12.11 22.16 -11.46
#